data_028942fadf6cbf010249accb7563406f
#
_entry.id   028942fadf6cbf010249accb7563406f
#
_cell.length_a   1.000
_cell.length_b   1.000
_cell.length_c   1.000
_cell.angle_alpha   90.00
_cell.angle_beta   90.00
_cell.angle_gamma   90.00
#
_symmetry.space_group_name_H-M   'P 1'
#
loop_
_entity.id
_entity.type
_entity.pdbx_description
1 polymer ?
#
loop_
_entity_poly.entity_id
_entity_poly.type
_entity_poly.pdbx_seq_one_letter_code
_entity_poly.pdbx_strand_id
1 'polypeptide(L)'
;MLDMKRVLALGRRARGPVGIGMRTRSDAVRMSISEAADRGLPEIVVYENSKSLCSDLSKGEISSAVRGTLSSTELLPSIKEEFGISTILRVALLVTAGGKPFFLAPVGIDEGNNLDERTELLRQGVRFLKCLGVRPKIAVLSKERAEDARRGEDISKSLDEGDILTQRARAMDLEAEHRYILIEQAVEAADFLIAPDGVSGNLIFRSLYFLGKGDAVGAPIVNIPAIFVDTSRDKRSYHDALALAAGLEAAREDMRRGDKS
;
A
#
# COMPACT_ATOMS: atom_id res chain seq x y z
N MET A 1 -16.25 -1.17 5.55
CA MET A 1 -15.57 0.15 5.51
C MET A 1 -14.33 0.05 6.38
N LEU A 2 -13.18 0.48 5.88
CA LEU A 2 -11.93 0.50 6.63
C LEU A 2 -12.00 1.52 7.76
N ASP A 3 -11.72 1.10 8.98
CA ASP A 3 -11.57 1.99 10.13
C ASP A 3 -10.07 2.18 10.44
N MET A 4 -9.54 3.34 10.08
CA MET A 4 -8.15 3.70 10.35
C MET A 4 -7.79 3.65 11.83
N LYS A 5 -8.71 4.05 12.70
CA LYS A 5 -8.49 4.00 14.16
C LYS A 5 -8.28 2.56 14.62
N ARG A 6 -9.02 1.61 14.01
CA ARG A 6 -8.87 0.18 14.30
C ARG A 6 -7.52 -0.36 13.81
N VAL A 7 -7.10 0.00 12.58
CA VAL A 7 -5.80 -0.43 12.03
C VAL A 7 -4.65 0.08 12.89
N LEU A 8 -4.68 1.37 13.25
CA LEU A 8 -3.66 1.97 14.11
C LEU A 8 -3.70 1.41 15.55
N ALA A 9 -4.88 1.09 16.07
CA ALA A 9 -5.02 0.47 17.38
C ALA A 9 -4.47 -0.97 17.42
N LEU A 10 -4.53 -1.72 16.32
CA LEU A 10 -3.91 -3.04 16.22
C LEU A 10 -2.39 -2.96 16.41
N GLY A 11 -1.73 -1.88 16.00
CA GLY A 11 -0.29 -1.69 16.16
C GLY A 11 0.19 -1.81 17.60
N ARG A 12 -0.64 -1.45 18.59
CA ARG A 12 -0.32 -1.60 20.03
C ARG A 12 -0.30 -3.07 20.49
N ARG A 13 -0.85 -3.99 19.70
CA ARG A 13 -0.92 -5.42 20.02
C ARG A 13 0.24 -6.20 19.41
N ALA A 14 0.99 -5.58 18.49
CA ALA A 14 2.17 -6.18 17.89
C ALA A 14 3.24 -6.43 18.96
N ARG A 15 3.97 -7.52 18.81
CA ARG A 15 4.92 -7.97 19.84
C ARG A 15 6.39 -7.83 19.44
N GLY A 16 6.67 -7.89 18.14
CA GLY A 16 8.01 -7.82 17.62
C GLY A 16 8.43 -6.39 17.28
N PRO A 17 9.76 -6.11 17.26
CA PRO A 17 10.28 -4.79 16.91
C PRO A 17 9.90 -4.40 15.47
N VAL A 18 9.75 -3.09 15.23
CA VAL A 18 9.50 -2.54 13.90
C VAL A 18 10.76 -1.84 13.39
N GLY A 19 11.30 -2.25 12.25
CA GLY A 19 12.42 -1.57 11.62
C GLY A 19 12.00 -0.30 10.89
N ILE A 20 12.81 0.76 10.98
CA ILE A 20 12.65 1.94 10.13
C ILE A 20 13.99 2.36 9.52
N GLY A 21 13.98 2.64 8.22
CA GLY A 21 15.15 3.13 7.52
C GLY A 21 15.42 4.62 7.75
N MET A 22 16.65 4.98 8.11
CA MET A 22 17.07 6.37 8.25
C MET A 22 18.49 6.57 7.71
N ARG A 23 18.62 6.94 6.41
CA ARG A 23 19.92 7.08 5.74
C ARG A 23 20.80 8.18 6.33
N THR A 24 20.20 9.30 6.71
CA THR A 24 20.84 10.45 7.34
C THR A 24 19.97 10.91 8.50
N ARG A 25 20.53 11.65 9.43
CA ARG A 25 19.77 12.21 10.56
C ARG A 25 18.51 12.91 10.06
N SER A 26 17.35 12.43 10.46
CA SER A 26 16.03 12.94 10.09
C SER A 26 15.21 13.22 11.33
N ASP A 27 14.84 14.47 11.52
CA ASP A 27 13.98 14.87 12.65
C ASP A 27 12.58 14.27 12.51
N ALA A 28 12.05 14.16 11.28
CA ALA A 28 10.78 13.50 11.03
C ALA A 28 10.76 12.03 11.51
N VAL A 29 11.84 11.26 11.25
CA VAL A 29 11.95 9.89 11.74
C VAL A 29 12.07 9.87 13.25
N ARG A 30 12.94 10.71 13.85
CA ARG A 30 13.16 10.74 15.31
C ARG A 30 11.90 11.12 16.08
N MET A 31 11.19 12.15 15.62
CA MET A 31 9.90 12.55 16.21
C MET A 31 8.86 11.44 16.10
N SER A 32 8.82 10.74 14.96
CA SER A 32 7.90 9.62 14.76
C SER A 32 8.20 8.43 15.68
N ILE A 33 9.47 8.17 15.99
CA ILE A 33 9.87 7.13 16.95
C ILE A 33 9.42 7.52 18.36
N SER A 34 9.65 8.76 18.78
CA SER A 34 9.18 9.25 20.09
C SER A 34 7.66 9.14 20.20
N GLU A 35 6.93 9.60 19.17
CA GLU A 35 5.47 9.52 19.13
C GLU A 35 4.97 8.07 19.15
N ALA A 36 5.67 7.16 18.48
CA ALA A 36 5.35 5.73 18.48
C ALA A 36 5.46 5.13 19.90
N ALA A 37 6.52 5.47 20.63
CA ALA A 37 6.71 5.05 22.01
C ALA A 37 5.62 5.61 22.93
N ASP A 38 5.33 6.91 22.84
CA ASP A 38 4.26 7.58 23.62
C ASP A 38 2.89 6.96 23.38
N ARG A 39 2.65 6.42 22.18
CA ARG A 39 1.39 5.76 21.82
C ARG A 39 1.38 4.26 22.07
N GLY A 40 2.45 3.70 22.65
CA GLY A 40 2.54 2.29 23.05
C GLY A 40 2.73 1.34 21.87
N LEU A 41 3.37 1.78 20.79
CA LEU A 41 3.84 0.86 19.74
C LEU A 41 5.07 0.06 20.23
N PRO A 42 5.37 -1.09 19.60
CA PRO A 42 6.58 -1.86 19.90
C PRO A 42 7.86 -1.05 19.72
N GLU A 43 8.96 -1.62 20.16
CA GLU A 43 10.31 -1.07 19.95
C GLU A 43 10.54 -0.75 18.45
N ILE A 44 11.14 0.42 18.20
CA ILE A 44 11.50 0.85 16.85
C ILE A 44 13.01 0.78 16.68
N VAL A 45 13.47 -0.06 15.76
CA VAL A 45 14.89 -0.26 15.43
C VAL A 45 15.23 0.54 14.18
N VAL A 46 16.29 1.36 14.26
CA VAL A 46 16.72 2.24 13.15
C VAL A 46 17.80 1.56 12.31
N TYR A 47 17.62 1.61 10.98
CA TYR A 47 18.55 1.05 10.00
C TYR A 47 19.09 2.12 9.06
N GLU A 48 20.39 2.23 8.94
CA GLU A 48 21.04 3.21 8.06
C GLU A 48 21.18 2.73 6.61
N ASN A 49 21.04 1.42 6.37
CA ASN A 49 21.14 0.83 5.04
C ASN A 49 20.05 -0.19 4.74
N SER A 50 19.76 -0.36 3.45
CA SER A 50 18.67 -1.20 2.94
C SER A 50 18.93 -2.69 3.17
N LYS A 51 20.17 -3.15 3.03
CA LYS A 51 20.50 -4.58 3.10
C LYS A 51 20.28 -5.13 4.51
N SER A 52 20.76 -4.41 5.55
CA SER A 52 20.56 -4.83 6.94
C SER A 52 19.07 -4.84 7.30
N LEU A 53 18.32 -3.81 6.88
CA LEU A 53 16.87 -3.75 7.12
C LEU A 53 16.14 -4.96 6.49
N CYS A 54 16.45 -5.29 5.24
CA CYS A 54 15.82 -6.42 4.54
C CYS A 54 16.24 -7.76 5.14
N SER A 55 17.52 -7.92 5.47
CA SER A 55 18.07 -9.15 6.06
C SER A 55 17.48 -9.46 7.42
N ASP A 56 17.39 -8.45 8.32
CA ASP A 56 16.82 -8.67 9.66
C ASP A 56 15.30 -8.91 9.58
N LEU A 57 14.63 -8.29 8.61
CA LEU A 57 13.22 -8.57 8.34
C LEU A 57 12.99 -10.00 7.84
N SER A 58 13.83 -10.50 6.93
CA SER A 58 13.69 -11.86 6.38
C SER A 58 14.02 -12.94 7.41
N LYS A 59 14.97 -12.68 8.31
CA LYS A 59 15.33 -13.56 9.43
C LYS A 59 14.33 -13.53 10.58
N GLY A 60 13.43 -12.54 10.61
CA GLY A 60 12.47 -12.36 11.71
C GLY A 60 13.05 -11.70 12.96
N GLU A 61 14.24 -11.09 12.87
CA GLU A 61 14.82 -10.26 13.95
C GLU A 61 13.97 -9.01 14.21
N ILE A 62 13.31 -8.50 13.18
CA ILE A 62 12.23 -7.52 13.26
C ILE A 62 10.96 -8.11 12.66
N SER A 63 9.81 -7.76 13.22
CA SER A 63 8.51 -8.31 12.80
C SER A 63 7.94 -7.64 11.56
N SER A 64 8.29 -6.38 11.37
CA SER A 64 7.84 -5.56 10.24
C SER A 64 8.82 -4.41 9.99
N ALA A 65 8.73 -3.78 8.81
CA ALA A 65 9.62 -2.70 8.44
C ALA A 65 8.91 -1.55 7.72
N VAL A 66 9.46 -0.35 7.87
CA VAL A 66 9.07 0.89 7.18
C VAL A 66 10.29 1.45 6.45
N ARG A 67 10.11 1.86 5.19
CA ARG A 67 11.22 2.43 4.39
C ARG A 67 11.85 3.65 5.05
N GLY A 68 11.06 4.54 5.64
CA GLY A 68 11.55 5.81 6.16
C GLY A 68 12.21 6.67 5.08
N THR A 69 13.45 7.14 5.34
CA THR A 69 14.20 8.02 4.43
C THR A 69 15.20 7.29 3.53
N LEU A 70 15.24 5.95 3.53
CA LEU A 70 16.12 5.19 2.62
C LEU A 70 15.78 5.46 1.15
N SER A 71 16.80 5.42 0.30
CA SER A 71 16.63 5.59 -1.15
C SER A 71 15.87 4.41 -1.76
N SER A 72 14.82 4.68 -2.55
CA SER A 72 14.14 3.64 -3.33
C SER A 72 15.07 2.94 -4.31
N THR A 73 16.05 3.66 -4.86
CA THR A 73 17.03 3.11 -5.80
C THR A 73 17.92 2.04 -5.17
N GLU A 74 18.15 2.08 -3.86
CA GLU A 74 18.92 1.09 -3.13
C GLU A 74 18.01 0.03 -2.49
N LEU A 75 16.89 0.46 -1.95
CA LEU A 75 15.98 -0.39 -1.19
C LEU A 75 15.21 -1.39 -2.06
N LEU A 76 14.62 -0.95 -3.18
CA LEU A 76 13.80 -1.85 -4.01
C LEU A 76 14.62 -3.02 -4.57
N PRO A 77 15.85 -2.84 -5.09
CA PRO A 77 16.73 -3.96 -5.44
C PRO A 77 17.04 -4.88 -4.24
N SER A 78 17.30 -4.32 -3.05
CA SER A 78 17.58 -5.12 -1.85
C SER A 78 16.39 -6.00 -1.45
N ILE A 79 15.15 -5.48 -1.55
CA ILE A 79 13.93 -6.27 -1.31
C ILE A 79 13.79 -7.37 -2.36
N LYS A 80 14.01 -7.06 -3.65
CA LYS A 80 13.92 -8.05 -4.72
C LYS A 80 14.92 -9.19 -4.53
N GLU A 81 16.15 -8.85 -4.19
CA GLU A 81 17.22 -9.82 -3.93
C GLU A 81 16.88 -10.70 -2.71
N GLU A 82 16.54 -10.08 -1.57
CA GLU A 82 16.30 -10.78 -0.30
C GLU A 82 15.10 -11.72 -0.36
N PHE A 83 14.02 -11.32 -1.03
CA PHE A 83 12.79 -12.10 -1.10
C PHE A 83 12.62 -12.90 -2.40
N GLY A 84 13.60 -12.85 -3.31
CA GLY A 84 13.61 -13.63 -4.55
C GLY A 84 12.47 -13.24 -5.52
N ILE A 85 12.09 -11.97 -5.57
CA ILE A 85 10.99 -11.50 -6.42
C ILE A 85 11.52 -10.59 -7.55
N SER A 86 10.90 -10.68 -8.73
CA SER A 86 11.24 -9.83 -9.88
C SER A 86 10.53 -8.47 -9.85
N THR A 87 9.30 -8.44 -9.36
CA THR A 87 8.45 -7.25 -9.32
C THR A 87 7.94 -7.02 -7.90
N ILE A 88 7.92 -5.77 -7.47
CA ILE A 88 7.32 -5.36 -6.19
C ILE A 88 5.90 -4.92 -6.47
N LEU A 89 4.93 -5.41 -5.68
CA LEU A 89 3.54 -5.04 -5.75
C LEU A 89 3.15 -4.28 -4.48
N ARG A 90 2.75 -3.02 -4.62
CA ARG A 90 2.39 -2.13 -3.50
C ARG A 90 0.93 -1.73 -3.54
N VAL A 91 0.31 -1.68 -2.38
CA VAL A 91 -1.06 -1.16 -2.20
C VAL A 91 -1.00 0.00 -1.22
N ALA A 92 -1.14 1.23 -1.71
CA ALA A 92 -1.07 2.42 -0.87
C ALA A 92 -2.37 2.65 -0.10
N LEU A 93 -2.25 2.95 1.18
CA LEU A 93 -3.34 3.44 2.01
C LEU A 93 -3.32 4.95 2.05
N LEU A 94 -4.34 5.55 1.49
CA LEU A 94 -4.53 6.99 1.34
C LEU A 94 -5.75 7.46 2.11
N VAL A 95 -5.75 8.74 2.48
CA VAL A 95 -6.89 9.38 3.16
C VAL A 95 -7.20 10.69 2.44
N THR A 96 -8.45 10.90 2.07
CA THR A 96 -8.89 12.18 1.46
C THR A 96 -8.82 13.33 2.46
N ALA A 97 -8.88 14.56 2.00
CA ALA A 97 -9.00 15.74 2.87
C ALA A 97 -10.24 15.69 3.79
N GLY A 98 -11.30 14.97 3.39
CA GLY A 98 -12.48 14.72 4.20
C GLY A 98 -12.34 13.58 5.21
N GLY A 99 -11.16 12.96 5.32
CA GLY A 99 -10.88 11.88 6.27
C GLY A 99 -11.32 10.49 5.81
N LYS A 100 -11.73 10.30 4.55
CA LYS A 100 -12.13 9.00 4.01
C LYS A 100 -10.89 8.20 3.60
N PRO A 101 -10.64 7.03 4.21
CA PRO A 101 -9.56 6.14 3.80
C PRO A 101 -9.95 5.32 2.58
N PHE A 102 -8.99 5.04 1.70
CA PHE A 102 -9.11 4.12 0.59
C PHE A 102 -7.75 3.54 0.21
N PHE A 103 -7.75 2.41 -0.49
CA PHE A 103 -6.55 1.81 -1.02
C PHE A 103 -6.40 2.11 -2.51
N LEU A 104 -5.16 2.25 -2.97
CA LEU A 104 -4.82 2.52 -4.36
C LEU A 104 -3.66 1.62 -4.80
N ALA A 105 -3.80 0.99 -5.95
CA ALA A 105 -2.72 0.27 -6.65
C ALA A 105 -2.96 0.30 -8.18
N PRO A 106 -1.92 0.18 -8.99
CA PRO A 106 -0.50 0.31 -8.65
C PRO A 106 -0.14 1.74 -8.22
N VAL A 107 0.98 1.90 -7.50
CA VAL A 107 1.51 3.22 -7.10
C VAL A 107 3.00 3.39 -7.42
N GLY A 108 3.67 2.34 -7.83
CA GLY A 108 5.02 2.38 -8.38
C GLY A 108 4.99 2.56 -9.89
N ILE A 109 5.89 3.39 -10.42
CA ILE A 109 5.96 3.67 -11.87
C ILE A 109 6.32 2.43 -12.70
N ASP A 110 6.87 1.41 -12.05
CA ASP A 110 7.31 0.14 -12.60
C ASP A 110 6.32 -1.01 -12.31
N GLU A 111 5.11 -0.69 -11.85
CA GLU A 111 4.07 -1.67 -11.48
C GLU A 111 2.84 -1.54 -12.39
N GLY A 112 2.14 -2.67 -12.60
CA GLY A 112 0.84 -2.67 -13.27
C GLY A 112 0.87 -2.25 -14.73
N ASN A 113 2.00 -2.50 -15.42
CA ASN A 113 2.22 -2.06 -16.81
C ASN A 113 1.37 -2.82 -17.83
N ASN A 114 0.79 -3.94 -17.44
CA ASN A 114 -0.11 -4.74 -18.26
C ASN A 114 -1.28 -5.30 -17.44
N LEU A 115 -2.27 -5.84 -18.14
CA LEU A 115 -3.51 -6.35 -17.55
C LEU A 115 -3.26 -7.51 -16.55
N ASP A 116 -2.27 -8.37 -16.81
CA ASP A 116 -2.00 -9.51 -15.95
C ASP A 116 -1.32 -9.08 -14.64
N GLU A 117 -0.39 -8.12 -14.70
CA GLU A 117 0.20 -7.51 -13.51
C GLU A 117 -0.86 -6.81 -12.65
N ARG A 118 -1.79 -6.06 -13.27
CA ARG A 118 -2.90 -5.41 -12.54
C ARG A 118 -3.88 -6.43 -11.96
N THR A 119 -4.10 -7.54 -12.64
CA THR A 119 -4.91 -8.65 -12.10
C THR A 119 -4.24 -9.29 -10.89
N GLU A 120 -2.93 -9.45 -10.93
CA GLU A 120 -2.18 -9.97 -9.78
C GLU A 120 -2.17 -8.97 -8.61
N LEU A 121 -1.98 -7.67 -8.89
CA LEU A 121 -2.13 -6.61 -7.89
C LEU A 121 -3.51 -6.62 -7.23
N LEU A 122 -4.57 -6.74 -8.02
CA LEU A 122 -5.93 -6.88 -7.52
C LEU A 122 -6.06 -8.09 -6.59
N ARG A 123 -5.59 -9.26 -7.01
CA ARG A 123 -5.66 -10.51 -6.23
C ARG A 123 -4.91 -10.40 -4.91
N GLN A 124 -3.65 -9.95 -4.94
CA GLN A 124 -2.82 -9.78 -3.76
C GLN A 124 -3.34 -8.68 -2.83
N GLY A 125 -3.80 -7.56 -3.41
CA GLY A 125 -4.40 -6.46 -2.65
C GLY A 125 -5.67 -6.89 -1.92
N VAL A 126 -6.58 -7.62 -2.59
CA VAL A 126 -7.79 -8.16 -1.96
C VAL A 126 -7.44 -9.16 -0.85
N ARG A 127 -6.47 -10.06 -1.09
CA ARG A 127 -6.00 -11.00 -0.07
C ARG A 127 -5.47 -10.24 1.15
N PHE A 128 -4.65 -9.23 0.93
CA PHE A 128 -4.12 -8.36 1.96
C PHE A 128 -5.24 -7.65 2.75
N LEU A 129 -6.24 -7.10 2.08
CA LEU A 129 -7.36 -6.41 2.73
C LEU A 129 -8.24 -7.35 3.53
N LYS A 130 -8.45 -8.56 3.04
CA LYS A 130 -9.15 -9.62 3.80
C LYS A 130 -8.42 -9.97 5.10
N CYS A 131 -7.08 -9.94 5.10
CA CYS A 131 -6.28 -10.12 6.32
C CYS A 131 -6.54 -9.02 7.37
N LEU A 132 -6.94 -7.82 6.93
CA LEU A 132 -7.36 -6.72 7.81
C LEU A 132 -8.85 -6.81 8.21
N GLY A 133 -9.55 -7.88 7.82
CA GLY A 133 -10.99 -8.04 8.04
C GLY A 133 -11.85 -7.16 7.13
N VAL A 134 -11.29 -6.66 6.03
CA VAL A 134 -11.99 -5.82 5.06
C VAL A 134 -12.40 -6.66 3.86
N ARG A 135 -13.69 -6.70 3.53
CA ARG A 135 -14.19 -7.16 2.23
C ARG A 135 -14.33 -5.94 1.32
N PRO A 136 -13.34 -5.64 0.47
CA PRO A 136 -13.32 -4.37 -0.24
C PRO A 136 -14.33 -4.34 -1.40
N LYS A 137 -14.93 -3.17 -1.61
CA LYS A 137 -15.52 -2.78 -2.88
C LYS A 137 -14.43 -2.28 -3.80
N ILE A 138 -14.44 -2.72 -5.05
CA ILE A 138 -13.38 -2.44 -6.03
C ILE A 138 -13.87 -1.39 -7.04
N ALA A 139 -13.07 -0.37 -7.28
CA ALA A 139 -13.24 0.54 -8.41
C ALA A 139 -12.05 0.40 -9.37
N VAL A 140 -12.31 0.05 -10.61
CA VAL A 140 -11.32 0.03 -11.68
C VAL A 140 -11.31 1.36 -12.39
N LEU A 141 -10.15 1.98 -12.54
CA LEU A 141 -9.99 3.21 -13.29
C LEU A 141 -9.42 2.94 -14.68
N SER A 142 -9.74 3.82 -15.62
CA SER A 142 -9.15 3.88 -16.96
C SER A 142 -8.81 5.31 -17.36
N LYS A 143 -8.22 5.49 -18.54
CA LYS A 143 -7.63 6.79 -18.92
C LYS A 143 -8.66 7.83 -19.36
N GLU A 144 -9.92 7.44 -19.63
CA GLU A 144 -10.95 8.35 -20.11
C GLU A 144 -12.35 7.83 -19.73
N ARG A 145 -13.41 8.57 -20.09
CA ARG A 145 -14.81 8.18 -20.00
C ARG A 145 -15.20 7.21 -21.11
N ALA A 146 -16.26 6.44 -20.93
CA ALA A 146 -16.74 5.47 -21.90
C ALA A 146 -17.08 6.08 -23.26
N GLU A 147 -17.69 7.27 -23.29
CA GLU A 147 -18.08 7.99 -24.50
C GLU A 147 -16.91 8.50 -25.34
N ASP A 148 -15.72 8.57 -24.75
CA ASP A 148 -14.53 9.13 -25.36
C ASP A 148 -13.56 8.08 -25.96
N ALA A 149 -13.96 6.82 -26.07
CA ALA A 149 -13.15 5.71 -26.56
C ALA A 149 -12.50 5.97 -27.94
N ARG A 150 -13.12 6.81 -28.76
CA ARG A 150 -12.61 7.14 -30.12
C ARG A 150 -11.48 8.16 -30.15
N ARG A 151 -11.06 8.72 -29.01
CA ARG A 151 -10.01 9.76 -28.95
C ARG A 151 -8.60 9.24 -29.24
N GLY A 152 -8.38 7.92 -29.13
CA GLY A 152 -7.09 7.31 -29.44
C GLY A 152 -7.07 5.83 -29.09
N GLU A 153 -6.12 5.12 -29.71
CA GLU A 153 -5.96 3.68 -29.52
C GLU A 153 -5.60 3.31 -28.07
N ASP A 154 -4.70 4.09 -27.44
CA ASP A 154 -4.33 3.90 -26.04
C ASP A 154 -5.50 4.09 -25.06
N ILE A 155 -6.43 4.99 -25.43
CA ILE A 155 -7.64 5.25 -24.64
C ILE A 155 -8.58 4.07 -24.76
N SER A 156 -8.88 3.65 -26.02
CA SER A 156 -9.73 2.47 -26.27
C SER A 156 -9.18 1.23 -25.54
N LYS A 157 -7.90 0.96 -25.70
CA LYS A 157 -7.23 -0.14 -25.00
C LYS A 157 -7.37 -0.06 -23.48
N SER A 158 -7.20 1.13 -22.90
CA SER A 158 -7.32 1.32 -21.44
C SER A 158 -8.75 1.08 -20.96
N LEU A 159 -9.76 1.44 -21.75
CA LEU A 159 -11.17 1.18 -21.44
C LEU A 159 -11.47 -0.33 -21.50
N ASP A 160 -11.03 -1.01 -22.57
CA ASP A 160 -11.20 -2.46 -22.73
C ASP A 160 -10.53 -3.24 -21.58
N GLU A 161 -9.30 -2.86 -21.21
CA GLU A 161 -8.59 -3.46 -20.09
C GLU A 161 -9.27 -3.19 -18.75
N GLY A 162 -9.89 -2.01 -18.57
CA GLY A 162 -10.71 -1.67 -17.40
C GLY A 162 -11.94 -2.57 -17.27
N ASP A 163 -12.63 -2.82 -18.38
CA ASP A 163 -13.77 -3.73 -18.42
C ASP A 163 -13.36 -5.16 -18.12
N ILE A 164 -12.30 -5.65 -18.74
CA ILE A 164 -11.77 -7.00 -18.50
C ILE A 164 -11.36 -7.17 -17.03
N LEU A 165 -10.64 -6.21 -16.46
CA LEU A 165 -10.22 -6.26 -15.07
C LEU A 165 -11.40 -6.25 -14.09
N THR A 166 -12.44 -5.46 -14.41
CA THR A 166 -13.71 -5.45 -13.66
C THR A 166 -14.42 -6.79 -13.71
N GLN A 167 -14.47 -7.44 -14.88
CA GLN A 167 -15.01 -8.79 -15.03
C GLN A 167 -14.21 -9.83 -14.25
N ARG A 168 -12.86 -9.76 -14.31
CA ARG A 168 -11.97 -10.63 -13.51
C ARG A 168 -12.22 -10.45 -12.00
N ALA A 169 -12.43 -9.22 -11.54
CA ALA A 169 -12.76 -8.96 -10.13
C ALA A 169 -14.10 -9.60 -9.73
N ARG A 170 -15.14 -9.45 -10.57
CA ARG A 170 -16.46 -10.08 -10.35
C ARG A 170 -16.39 -11.60 -10.34
N ALA A 171 -15.54 -12.18 -11.20
CA ALA A 171 -15.29 -13.63 -11.22
C ALA A 171 -14.59 -14.15 -9.94
N MET A 172 -13.98 -13.27 -9.15
CA MET A 172 -13.43 -13.56 -7.82
C MET A 172 -14.45 -13.32 -6.67
N ASP A 173 -15.74 -13.20 -6.98
CA ASP A 173 -16.83 -12.88 -6.02
C ASP A 173 -16.60 -11.54 -5.29
N LEU A 174 -16.12 -10.53 -6.05
CA LEU A 174 -15.92 -9.17 -5.53
C LEU A 174 -16.98 -8.23 -6.10
N GLU A 175 -17.44 -7.29 -5.27
CA GLU A 175 -18.22 -6.15 -5.73
C GLU A 175 -17.28 -5.20 -6.46
N ALA A 176 -17.38 -5.12 -7.79
CA ALA A 176 -16.48 -4.37 -8.64
C ALA A 176 -17.20 -3.57 -9.71
N GLU A 177 -16.77 -2.33 -9.92
CA GLU A 177 -17.28 -1.42 -10.94
C GLU A 177 -16.14 -0.75 -11.71
N HIS A 178 -16.33 -0.57 -13.02
CA HIS A 178 -15.50 0.26 -13.85
C HIS A 178 -15.93 1.72 -13.66
N ARG A 179 -15.07 2.53 -13.08
CA ARG A 179 -15.32 3.96 -12.76
C ARG A 179 -14.62 4.91 -13.72
N TYR A 180 -14.00 4.35 -14.78
CA TYR A 180 -13.37 5.15 -15.82
C TYR A 180 -12.30 6.10 -15.25
N ILE A 181 -12.21 7.35 -15.74
CA ILE A 181 -11.32 8.38 -15.19
C ILE A 181 -11.89 9.08 -13.94
N LEU A 182 -13.11 8.75 -13.52
CA LEU A 182 -13.89 9.49 -12.50
C LEU A 182 -13.44 9.10 -11.08
N ILE A 183 -12.22 9.48 -10.72
CA ILE A 183 -11.62 9.13 -9.44
C ILE A 183 -12.42 9.65 -8.25
N GLU A 184 -13.05 10.83 -8.36
CA GLU A 184 -13.89 11.41 -7.32
C GLU A 184 -15.10 10.51 -7.00
N GLN A 185 -15.69 9.88 -8.01
CA GLN A 185 -16.77 8.90 -7.83
C GLN A 185 -16.25 7.56 -7.31
N ALA A 186 -15.08 7.12 -7.80
CA ALA A 186 -14.45 5.89 -7.39
C ALA A 186 -14.12 5.90 -5.90
N VAL A 187 -13.52 6.98 -5.40
CA VAL A 187 -13.18 7.13 -3.99
C VAL A 187 -14.43 7.14 -3.11
N GLU A 188 -15.55 7.73 -3.58
CA GLU A 188 -16.80 7.73 -2.81
C GLU A 188 -17.46 6.34 -2.75
N ALA A 189 -17.35 5.53 -3.80
CA ALA A 189 -18.07 4.26 -3.94
C ALA A 189 -17.30 3.03 -3.46
N ALA A 190 -15.96 3.08 -3.42
CA ALA A 190 -15.13 1.89 -3.23
C ALA A 190 -14.08 2.06 -2.13
N ASP A 191 -13.57 0.91 -1.66
CA ASP A 191 -12.51 0.83 -0.67
C ASP A 191 -11.13 0.63 -1.32
N PHE A 192 -11.08 0.01 -2.52
CA PHE A 192 -9.84 -0.30 -3.22
C PHE A 192 -9.95 0.08 -4.70
N LEU A 193 -9.11 1.03 -5.11
CA LEU A 193 -9.04 1.56 -6.46
C LEU A 193 -7.87 0.93 -7.22
N ILE A 194 -8.13 0.48 -8.44
CA ILE A 194 -7.09 0.01 -9.37
C ILE A 194 -6.89 1.07 -10.45
N ALA A 195 -5.74 1.71 -10.43
CA ALA A 195 -5.34 2.68 -11.45
C ALA A 195 -4.99 2.00 -12.78
N PRO A 196 -5.08 2.71 -13.93
CA PRO A 196 -4.80 2.13 -15.25
C PRO A 196 -3.34 1.71 -15.44
N ASP A 197 -2.43 2.34 -14.73
CA ASP A 197 -0.99 2.04 -14.72
C ASP A 197 -0.30 2.66 -13.49
N GLY A 198 0.97 2.31 -13.26
CA GLY A 198 1.73 2.79 -12.12
C GLY A 198 2.04 4.28 -12.15
N VAL A 199 2.17 4.88 -13.33
CA VAL A 199 2.40 6.33 -13.47
C VAL A 199 1.15 7.10 -13.03
N SER A 200 -0.02 6.68 -13.52
CA SER A 200 -1.31 7.27 -13.13
C SER A 200 -1.55 7.15 -11.63
N GLY A 201 -1.34 5.98 -11.05
CA GLY A 201 -1.49 5.79 -9.62
C GLY A 201 -0.50 6.61 -8.78
N ASN A 202 0.75 6.75 -9.25
CA ASN A 202 1.73 7.60 -8.59
C ASN A 202 1.33 9.09 -8.65
N LEU A 203 0.81 9.56 -9.78
CA LEU A 203 0.32 10.94 -9.92
C LEU A 203 -0.90 11.19 -9.03
N ILE A 204 -1.84 10.25 -8.95
CA ILE A 204 -2.98 10.32 -8.02
C ILE A 204 -2.49 10.48 -6.58
N PHE A 205 -1.60 9.59 -6.13
CA PHE A 205 -0.99 9.69 -4.81
C PHE A 205 -0.34 11.05 -4.57
N ARG A 206 0.53 11.49 -5.48
CA ARG A 206 1.26 12.75 -5.33
C ARG A 206 0.34 13.96 -5.30
N SER A 207 -0.66 14.00 -6.18
CA SER A 207 -1.65 15.09 -6.24
C SER A 207 -2.46 15.17 -4.95
N LEU A 208 -2.92 14.04 -4.45
CA LEU A 208 -3.68 13.97 -3.20
C LEU A 208 -2.84 14.44 -2.01
N TYR A 209 -1.61 13.88 -1.88
CA TYR A 209 -0.76 14.11 -0.70
C TYR A 209 -0.15 15.51 -0.69
N PHE A 210 0.42 15.98 -1.83
CA PHE A 210 1.15 17.24 -1.86
C PHE A 210 0.26 18.45 -2.12
N LEU A 211 -0.86 18.29 -2.84
CA LEU A 211 -1.72 19.40 -3.29
C LEU A 211 -3.13 19.33 -2.70
N GLY A 212 -3.69 18.12 -2.54
CA GLY A 212 -5.10 17.91 -2.19
C GLY A 212 -5.41 17.89 -0.70
N LYS A 213 -4.44 18.21 0.18
CA LYS A 213 -4.60 18.17 1.65
C LYS A 213 -5.03 16.78 2.18
N GLY A 214 -4.87 15.75 1.42
CA GLY A 214 -5.05 14.38 1.85
C GLY A 214 -3.82 13.85 2.57
N ASP A 215 -3.89 12.63 3.06
CA ASP A 215 -2.77 11.94 3.69
C ASP A 215 -2.45 10.63 2.99
N ALA A 216 -1.22 10.15 3.18
CA ALA A 216 -0.74 8.87 2.71
C ALA A 216 -0.07 8.13 3.86
N VAL A 217 -0.72 7.12 4.38
CA VAL A 217 -0.22 6.37 5.54
C VAL A 217 1.03 5.59 5.18
N GLY A 218 0.97 4.82 4.10
CA GLY A 218 2.07 4.03 3.56
C GLY A 218 1.57 3.07 2.49
N ALA A 219 2.50 2.39 1.84
CA ALA A 219 2.20 1.42 0.78
C ALA A 219 2.80 0.04 1.13
N PRO A 220 2.05 -0.82 1.85
CA PRO A 220 2.45 -2.21 2.09
C PRO A 220 2.81 -2.94 0.79
N ILE A 221 3.92 -3.70 0.81
CA ILE A 221 4.29 -4.64 -0.23
C ILE A 221 3.49 -5.93 0.00
N VAL A 222 2.71 -6.35 -0.99
CA VAL A 222 1.71 -7.42 -0.82
C VAL A 222 2.15 -8.77 -1.39
N ASN A 223 3.28 -8.84 -2.08
CA ASN A 223 3.80 -10.06 -2.71
C ASN A 223 5.09 -10.60 -2.08
N ILE A 224 5.38 -10.24 -0.83
CA ILE A 224 6.45 -10.83 -0.04
C ILE A 224 5.88 -11.50 1.23
N PRO A 225 6.57 -12.50 1.82
CA PRO A 225 6.10 -13.17 3.04
C PRO A 225 6.29 -12.35 4.32
N ALA A 226 6.92 -11.19 4.23
CA ALA A 226 7.21 -10.26 5.33
C ALA A 226 6.30 -9.02 5.25
N ILE A 227 6.24 -8.24 6.32
CA ILE A 227 5.51 -6.97 6.36
C ILE A 227 6.49 -5.84 6.11
N PHE A 228 6.40 -5.21 4.96
CA PHE A 228 7.18 -4.04 4.60
C PHE A 228 6.26 -2.93 4.10
N VAL A 229 6.33 -1.75 4.72
CA VAL A 229 5.55 -0.57 4.33
C VAL A 229 6.46 0.43 3.63
N ASP A 230 6.28 0.58 2.32
CA ASP A 230 6.95 1.63 1.56
C ASP A 230 6.34 3.00 1.87
N THR A 231 7.17 4.05 1.86
CA THR A 231 6.76 5.42 2.19
C THR A 231 7.48 6.42 1.30
N SER A 232 6.94 7.62 1.14
CA SER A 232 7.71 8.73 0.56
C SER A 232 8.84 9.16 1.50
N ARG A 233 10.02 9.49 0.94
CA ARG A 233 11.13 10.09 1.70
C ARG A 233 10.82 11.48 2.24
N ASP A 234 9.86 12.15 1.61
CA ASP A 234 9.47 13.54 1.89
C ASP A 234 8.29 13.63 2.86
N LYS A 235 7.98 12.53 3.58
CA LYS A 235 6.95 12.55 4.61
C LYS A 235 7.35 13.43 5.79
N ARG A 236 6.37 14.14 6.33
CA ARG A 236 6.52 14.97 7.54
C ARG A 236 6.51 14.13 8.81
N SER A 237 5.85 12.97 8.80
CA SER A 237 5.77 12.02 9.92
C SER A 237 5.66 10.59 9.37
N TYR A 238 6.28 9.64 10.05
CA TYR A 238 6.25 8.21 9.76
C TYR A 238 5.45 7.43 10.82
N HIS A 239 4.89 8.11 11.82
CA HIS A 239 4.16 7.47 12.91
C HIS A 239 3.04 6.54 12.41
N ASP A 240 2.19 7.01 11.50
CA ASP A 240 1.09 6.20 10.97
C ASP A 240 1.57 5.01 10.13
N ALA A 241 2.72 5.15 9.44
CA ALA A 241 3.33 4.03 8.73
C ALA A 241 3.91 2.98 9.69
N LEU A 242 4.51 3.40 10.80
CA LEU A 242 4.96 2.51 11.87
C LEU A 242 3.77 1.79 12.51
N ALA A 243 2.70 2.51 12.83
CA ALA A 243 1.49 1.93 13.38
C ALA A 243 0.81 0.96 12.39
N LEU A 244 0.81 1.27 11.09
CA LEU A 244 0.33 0.36 10.05
C LEU A 244 1.18 -0.91 9.99
N ALA A 245 2.50 -0.81 9.97
CA ALA A 245 3.40 -1.95 9.91
C ALA A 245 3.21 -2.88 11.13
N ALA A 246 3.16 -2.31 12.32
CA ALA A 246 2.87 -3.04 13.55
C ALA A 246 1.46 -3.66 13.54
N GLY A 247 0.44 -2.91 13.07
CA GLY A 247 -0.94 -3.40 13.00
C GLY A 247 -1.11 -4.57 12.03
N LEU A 248 -0.39 -4.57 10.92
CA LEU A 248 -0.36 -5.67 9.96
C LEU A 248 0.28 -6.94 10.55
N GLU A 249 1.32 -6.79 11.35
CA GLU A 249 1.93 -7.91 12.08
C GLU A 249 0.93 -8.52 13.05
N ALA A 250 0.29 -7.71 13.90
CA ALA A 250 -0.72 -8.18 14.85
C ALA A 250 -1.89 -8.89 14.17
N ALA A 251 -2.39 -8.34 13.06
CA ALA A 251 -3.46 -8.97 12.27
C ALA A 251 -3.04 -10.32 11.68
N ARG A 252 -1.80 -10.43 11.19
CA ARG A 252 -1.26 -11.68 10.66
C ARG A 252 -1.09 -12.75 11.75
N GLU A 253 -0.68 -12.35 12.94
CA GLU A 253 -0.61 -13.28 14.07
C GLU A 253 -1.98 -13.80 14.51
N ASP A 254 -2.99 -12.92 14.57
CA ASP A 254 -4.35 -13.29 14.93
C ASP A 254 -4.92 -14.35 13.97
N MET A 255 -4.70 -14.19 12.66
CA MET A 255 -5.13 -15.19 11.67
C MET A 255 -4.42 -16.53 11.84
N ARG A 256 -3.09 -16.54 12.06
CA ARG A 256 -2.33 -17.78 12.28
C ARG A 256 -2.80 -18.54 13.53
N ARG A 257 -3.36 -17.85 14.50
CA ARG A 257 -3.94 -18.46 15.72
C ARG A 257 -5.35 -18.98 15.46
N GLY A 258 -6.16 -18.26 14.66
CA GLY A 258 -7.50 -18.68 14.28
C GLY A 258 -7.52 -19.92 13.38
N ASP A 259 -6.52 -20.10 12.51
CA ASP A 259 -6.39 -21.31 11.66
C ASP A 259 -5.94 -22.56 12.43
N LYS A 260 -5.54 -22.43 13.70
CA LYS A 260 -5.10 -23.54 14.57
C LYS A 260 -6.15 -23.98 15.59
N SER A 261 -7.28 -23.32 15.61
CA SER A 261 -8.44 -23.66 16.48
C SER A 261 -9.59 -24.24 15.65
#